data_6869860167268aac3a9724256d642cbf
#
_entry.id   6869860167268aac3a9724256d642cbf
#
_cell.length_a   1.000
_cell.length_b   1.000
_cell.length_c   1.000
_cell.angle_alpha   90.00
_cell.angle_beta   90.00
_cell.angle_gamma   90.00
#
_symmetry.space_group_name_H-M   'P 1'
#
loop_
_entity.id
_entity.type
_entity.pdbx_description
1 polymer ?
#
loop_
_entity_poly.entity_id
_entity_poly.type
_entity_poly.pdbx_seq_one_letter_code
_entity_poly.pdbx_strand_id
1 'polypeptide(L)'
;MTALAIRDDQTEWTPQQAAVLTAANIRPQSKEQASLFLAYCQATQLDPVSRQIYLLNGQPVASIDGMRLVAQRTGEYRGQIGPQWCGTDGQWMDVWVADGPPSACRVGVLRAGFDEPVWGIAMWREFGSDKGTWRKMPAHMLAKVAESHSLRKAFPNDLSGLYSADEMGQRGTTPPPIPPTPTPEPVAD
;
A
#
# COMPACT_ATOMS: atom_id res chain seq x y z
N MET A 1 -3.32 -9.93 -19.11
CA MET A 1 -4.66 -9.95 -18.44
C MET A 1 -5.29 -8.59 -18.68
N THR A 2 -6.56 -8.56 -19.08
CA THR A 2 -7.25 -7.30 -19.32
C THR A 2 -7.64 -6.72 -17.95
N ALA A 3 -7.22 -5.49 -17.67
CA ALA A 3 -7.60 -4.76 -16.46
C ALA A 3 -9.14 -4.64 -16.39
N LEU A 4 -9.68 -4.62 -15.17
CA LEU A 4 -11.11 -4.39 -14.96
C LEU A 4 -11.42 -2.95 -15.32
N ALA A 5 -12.18 -2.74 -16.41
CA ALA A 5 -12.56 -1.40 -16.83
C ALA A 5 -13.53 -0.80 -15.80
N ILE A 6 -13.08 0.22 -15.08
CA ILE A 6 -13.86 1.01 -14.11
C ILE A 6 -13.95 2.43 -14.68
N ARG A 7 -15.18 2.96 -14.83
CA ARG A 7 -15.37 4.32 -15.31
C ARG A 7 -15.36 5.31 -14.14
N ASP A 8 -14.87 6.51 -14.38
CA ASP A 8 -14.77 7.55 -13.35
C ASP A 8 -16.15 8.04 -12.85
N ASP A 9 -17.18 7.97 -13.70
CA ASP A 9 -18.58 8.34 -13.38
C ASP A 9 -19.38 7.21 -12.73
N GLN A 10 -18.79 6.03 -12.53
CA GLN A 10 -19.48 4.86 -12.01
C GLN A 10 -19.71 5.00 -10.51
N THR A 11 -20.94 4.78 -10.06
CA THR A 11 -21.33 4.86 -8.64
C THR A 11 -21.51 3.50 -7.97
N GLU A 12 -21.72 2.44 -8.77
CA GLU A 12 -21.90 1.07 -8.30
C GLU A 12 -21.17 0.08 -9.21
N TRP A 13 -20.78 -1.06 -8.67
CA TRP A 13 -20.26 -2.16 -9.47
C TRP A 13 -21.32 -2.73 -10.39
N THR A 14 -21.01 -2.90 -11.68
CA THR A 14 -21.89 -3.62 -12.60
C THR A 14 -21.96 -5.10 -12.22
N PRO A 15 -23.04 -5.83 -12.58
CA PRO A 15 -23.14 -7.26 -12.33
C PRO A 15 -21.96 -8.07 -12.88
N GLN A 16 -21.45 -7.68 -14.05
CA GLN A 16 -20.28 -8.32 -14.66
C GLN A 16 -19.01 -8.07 -13.86
N GLN A 17 -18.76 -6.83 -13.42
CA GLN A 17 -17.61 -6.50 -12.57
C GLN A 17 -17.70 -7.21 -11.22
N ALA A 18 -18.88 -7.26 -10.59
CA ALA A 18 -19.10 -7.96 -9.33
C ALA A 18 -18.81 -9.47 -9.46
N ALA A 19 -19.18 -10.09 -10.59
CA ALA A 19 -18.84 -11.49 -10.85
C ALA A 19 -17.32 -11.69 -10.96
N VAL A 20 -16.60 -10.77 -11.64
CA VAL A 20 -15.14 -10.81 -11.75
C VAL A 20 -14.48 -10.63 -10.39
N LEU A 21 -14.92 -9.67 -9.58
CA LEU A 21 -14.43 -9.47 -8.21
C LEU A 21 -14.63 -10.72 -7.35
N THR A 22 -15.80 -11.34 -7.44
CA THR A 22 -16.11 -12.59 -6.72
C THR A 22 -15.17 -13.73 -7.14
N ALA A 23 -14.91 -13.86 -8.45
CA ALA A 23 -13.96 -14.84 -8.98
C ALA A 23 -12.51 -14.58 -8.51
N ALA A 24 -12.14 -13.30 -8.33
CA ALA A 24 -10.87 -12.89 -7.75
C ALA A 24 -10.81 -13.02 -6.21
N ASN A 25 -11.87 -13.58 -5.59
CA ASN A 25 -12.04 -13.70 -4.14
C ASN A 25 -12.11 -12.35 -3.40
N ILE A 26 -12.59 -11.30 -4.07
CA ILE A 26 -12.85 -9.99 -3.49
C ILE A 26 -14.36 -9.90 -3.25
N ARG A 27 -14.78 -9.92 -1.99
CA ARG A 27 -16.19 -10.02 -1.60
C ARG A 27 -16.52 -8.95 -0.56
N PRO A 28 -16.97 -7.75 -0.98
CA PRO A 28 -17.55 -6.78 -0.05
C PRO A 28 -18.73 -7.39 0.68
N GLN A 29 -18.82 -7.18 1.99
CA GLN A 29 -19.88 -7.76 2.82
C GLN A 29 -21.10 -6.85 2.95
N SER A 30 -21.00 -5.59 2.49
CA SER A 30 -22.09 -4.62 2.47
C SER A 30 -22.00 -3.70 1.26
N LYS A 31 -23.08 -2.96 0.97
CA LYS A 31 -23.10 -1.94 -0.08
C LYS A 31 -22.07 -0.84 0.19
N GLU A 32 -21.93 -0.42 1.42
CA GLU A 32 -21.00 0.62 1.85
C GLU A 32 -19.56 0.19 1.59
N GLN A 33 -19.21 -1.05 1.91
CA GLN A 33 -17.89 -1.60 1.60
C GLN A 33 -17.64 -1.69 0.08
N ALA A 34 -18.66 -2.08 -0.69
CA ALA A 34 -18.58 -2.15 -2.14
C ALA A 34 -18.36 -0.76 -2.76
N SER A 35 -19.11 0.25 -2.29
CA SER A 35 -18.99 1.64 -2.75
C SER A 35 -17.64 2.25 -2.35
N LEU A 36 -17.18 2.01 -1.10
CA LEU A 36 -15.88 2.47 -0.63
C LEU A 36 -14.76 1.85 -1.48
N PHE A 37 -14.83 0.56 -1.76
CA PHE A 37 -13.84 -0.12 -2.58
C PHE A 37 -13.79 0.40 -4.01
N LEU A 38 -14.96 0.68 -4.60
CA LEU A 38 -15.06 1.30 -5.92
C LEU A 38 -14.39 2.69 -5.93
N ALA A 39 -14.70 3.53 -4.95
CA ALA A 39 -14.12 4.86 -4.82
C ALA A 39 -12.58 4.82 -4.72
N TYR A 40 -12.03 3.86 -3.96
CA TYR A 40 -10.57 3.67 -3.89
C TYR A 40 -9.98 3.22 -5.22
N CYS A 41 -10.61 2.27 -5.92
CA CYS A 41 -10.16 1.82 -7.25
C CYS A 41 -10.16 2.97 -8.27
N GLN A 42 -11.18 3.83 -8.25
CA GLN A 42 -11.26 5.01 -9.11
C GLN A 42 -10.19 6.04 -8.76
N ALA A 43 -10.09 6.43 -7.48
CA ALA A 43 -9.13 7.44 -7.03
C ALA A 43 -7.68 7.05 -7.28
N THR A 44 -7.35 5.77 -7.12
CA THR A 44 -5.98 5.26 -7.27
C THR A 44 -5.70 4.67 -8.65
N GLN A 45 -6.75 4.40 -9.42
CA GLN A 45 -6.67 3.67 -10.70
C GLN A 45 -5.94 2.30 -10.56
N LEU A 46 -6.04 1.68 -9.38
CA LEU A 46 -5.49 0.36 -9.13
C LEU A 46 -6.47 -0.74 -9.54
N ASP A 47 -5.94 -1.77 -10.18
CA ASP A 47 -6.73 -2.91 -10.67
C ASP A 47 -6.82 -4.02 -9.61
N PRO A 48 -8.03 -4.32 -9.10
CA PRO A 48 -8.22 -5.38 -8.11
C PRO A 48 -7.95 -6.78 -8.69
N VAL A 49 -8.16 -7.01 -9.99
CA VAL A 49 -7.92 -8.30 -10.63
C VAL A 49 -6.43 -8.61 -10.70
N SER A 50 -5.61 -7.59 -10.91
CA SER A 50 -4.14 -7.68 -10.86
C SER A 50 -3.57 -7.66 -9.44
N ARG A 51 -4.44 -7.71 -8.42
CA ARG A 51 -4.08 -7.67 -7.00
C ARG A 51 -3.28 -6.43 -6.58
N GLN A 52 -3.45 -5.32 -7.27
CA GLN A 52 -2.85 -4.04 -6.91
C GLN A 52 -3.54 -3.41 -5.71
N ILE A 53 -4.85 -3.67 -5.57
CA ILE A 53 -5.70 -3.28 -4.45
C ILE A 53 -6.67 -4.42 -4.14
N TYR A 54 -7.01 -4.62 -2.86
CA TYR A 54 -7.93 -5.66 -2.40
C TYR A 54 -8.58 -5.30 -1.07
N LEU A 55 -9.49 -6.12 -0.59
CA LEU A 55 -10.15 -5.93 0.70
C LEU A 55 -9.47 -6.78 1.77
N LEU A 56 -9.09 -6.16 2.88
CA LEU A 56 -8.64 -6.83 4.10
C LEU A 56 -9.57 -6.42 5.25
N ASN A 57 -10.29 -7.38 5.81
CA ASN A 57 -11.29 -7.12 6.87
C ASN A 57 -12.31 -6.03 6.47
N GLY A 58 -12.72 -6.02 5.19
CA GLY A 58 -13.66 -5.05 4.64
C GLY A 58 -13.08 -3.67 4.33
N GLN A 59 -11.78 -3.46 4.56
CA GLN A 59 -11.09 -2.20 4.25
C GLN A 59 -10.26 -2.33 2.97
N PRO A 60 -10.30 -1.32 2.07
CA PRO A 60 -9.42 -1.27 0.91
C PRO A 60 -7.96 -1.14 1.36
N VAL A 61 -7.10 -2.00 0.84
CA VAL A 61 -5.65 -1.95 1.05
C VAL A 61 -4.91 -2.11 -0.27
N ALA A 62 -3.85 -1.35 -0.46
CA ALA A 62 -3.00 -1.50 -1.63
C ALA A 62 -1.93 -2.58 -1.37
N SER A 63 -1.56 -3.32 -2.41
CA SER A 63 -0.33 -4.10 -2.37
C SER A 63 0.89 -3.18 -2.52
N ILE A 64 2.06 -3.66 -2.14
CA ILE A 64 3.30 -2.89 -2.37
C ILE A 64 3.51 -2.60 -3.86
N ASP A 65 3.11 -3.53 -4.74
CA ASP A 65 3.18 -3.32 -6.19
C ASP A 65 2.19 -2.26 -6.67
N GLY A 66 0.99 -2.20 -6.06
CA GLY A 66 0.04 -1.11 -6.29
C GLY A 66 0.59 0.25 -5.87
N MET A 67 1.24 0.34 -4.70
CA MET A 67 1.87 1.58 -4.23
C MET A 67 3.02 2.02 -5.14
N ARG A 68 3.86 1.09 -5.59
CA ARG A 68 4.92 1.38 -6.59
C ARG A 68 4.34 1.91 -7.89
N LEU A 69 3.23 1.31 -8.36
CA LEU A 69 2.57 1.74 -9.59
C LEU A 69 2.03 3.16 -9.49
N VAL A 70 1.39 3.52 -8.36
CA VAL A 70 0.95 4.89 -8.11
C VAL A 70 2.14 5.86 -8.12
N ALA A 71 3.21 5.54 -7.37
CA ALA A 71 4.42 6.37 -7.36
C ALA A 71 5.04 6.50 -8.76
N GLN A 72 5.11 5.41 -9.54
CA GLN A 72 5.67 5.42 -10.89
C GLN A 72 4.86 6.32 -11.85
N ARG A 73 3.53 6.34 -11.71
CA ARG A 73 2.65 7.18 -12.55
C ARG A 73 2.86 8.68 -12.37
N THR A 74 3.40 9.11 -11.23
CA THR A 74 3.74 10.53 -11.02
C THR A 74 4.85 11.03 -11.95
N GLY A 75 5.65 10.11 -12.52
CA GLY A 75 6.85 10.46 -13.30
C GLY A 75 8.04 10.93 -12.45
N GLU A 76 7.87 11.03 -11.14
CA GLU A 76 8.90 11.50 -10.20
C GLU A 76 9.63 10.38 -9.46
N TYR A 77 9.12 9.14 -9.51
CA TYR A 77 9.77 7.98 -8.91
C TYR A 77 11.05 7.62 -9.68
N ARG A 78 12.19 7.57 -8.99
CA ARG A 78 13.52 7.30 -9.55
C ARG A 78 14.12 5.97 -9.08
N GLY A 79 13.30 5.13 -8.43
CA GLY A 79 13.74 3.86 -7.87
C GLY A 79 13.92 3.93 -6.36
N GLN A 80 14.65 2.95 -5.83
CA GLN A 80 14.85 2.83 -4.38
C GLN A 80 16.21 2.26 -4.03
N ILE A 81 16.66 2.54 -2.82
CA ILE A 81 17.87 2.01 -2.18
C ILE A 81 17.42 1.01 -1.10
N GLY A 82 18.11 -0.10 -1.00
CA GLY A 82 17.78 -1.18 -0.10
C GLY A 82 16.77 -2.16 -0.72
N PRO A 83 16.12 -2.99 0.10
CA PRO A 83 16.04 -2.94 1.58
C PRO A 83 17.37 -3.19 2.27
N GLN A 84 17.55 -2.61 3.44
CA GLN A 84 18.65 -2.89 4.36
C GLN A 84 18.09 -3.26 5.73
N TRP A 85 18.70 -4.23 6.37
CA TRP A 85 18.27 -4.75 7.68
C TRP A 85 19.36 -4.54 8.73
N CYS A 86 18.96 -4.47 9.99
CA CYS A 86 19.92 -4.50 11.11
C CYS A 86 19.45 -5.44 12.21
N GLY A 87 20.43 -5.93 12.97
CA GLY A 87 20.22 -6.62 14.24
C GLY A 87 20.14 -5.64 15.40
N THR A 88 20.34 -6.16 16.62
CA THR A 88 20.35 -5.37 17.85
C THR A 88 21.58 -4.46 17.96
N ASP A 89 22.61 -4.71 17.16
CA ASP A 89 23.83 -3.91 17.05
C ASP A 89 23.66 -2.60 16.25
N GLY A 90 22.51 -2.45 15.54
CA GLY A 90 22.21 -1.29 14.73
C GLY A 90 23.01 -1.18 13.42
N GLN A 91 23.81 -2.18 13.06
CA GLN A 91 24.57 -2.18 11.81
C GLN A 91 23.68 -2.56 10.63
N TRP A 92 23.62 -1.70 9.60
CA TRP A 92 22.82 -1.93 8.40
C TRP A 92 23.54 -2.85 7.42
N MET A 93 22.81 -3.86 6.94
CA MET A 93 23.29 -4.89 6.00
C MET A 93 22.35 -5.00 4.80
N ASP A 94 22.91 -5.20 3.62
CA ASP A 94 22.14 -5.36 2.37
C ASP A 94 21.49 -6.75 2.24
N VAL A 95 21.92 -7.72 3.05
CA VAL A 95 21.36 -9.07 3.07
C VAL A 95 21.21 -9.53 4.52
N TRP A 96 20.03 -10.03 4.88
CA TRP A 96 19.79 -10.64 6.18
C TRP A 96 19.98 -12.16 6.10
N VAL A 97 21.06 -12.64 6.68
CA VAL A 97 21.43 -14.07 6.69
C VAL A 97 21.36 -14.72 8.08
N ALA A 98 21.11 -13.93 9.13
CA ALA A 98 21.02 -14.46 10.49
C ALA A 98 19.72 -15.25 10.69
N ASP A 99 19.78 -16.20 11.63
CA ASP A 99 18.56 -16.89 12.08
C ASP A 99 17.61 -15.94 12.80
N GLY A 100 16.31 -16.08 12.52
CA GLY A 100 15.29 -15.26 13.13
C GLY A 100 15.05 -13.92 12.43
N PRO A 101 14.18 -13.07 13.00
CA PRO A 101 13.79 -11.80 12.39
C PRO A 101 14.88 -10.72 12.60
N PRO A 102 15.05 -9.78 11.64
CA PRO A 102 15.84 -8.58 11.87
C PRO A 102 15.16 -7.66 12.90
N SER A 103 15.94 -6.86 13.62
CA SER A 103 15.40 -5.86 14.57
C SER A 103 14.71 -4.71 13.85
N ALA A 104 15.25 -4.29 12.70
CA ALA A 104 14.66 -3.26 11.87
C ALA A 104 15.02 -3.47 10.39
N CYS A 105 14.23 -2.84 9.53
CA CYS A 105 14.50 -2.71 8.10
C CYS A 105 14.31 -1.24 7.68
N ARG A 106 15.10 -0.79 6.70
CA ARG A 106 14.91 0.50 6.04
C ARG A 106 14.91 0.36 4.52
N VAL A 107 14.13 1.23 3.88
CA VAL A 107 14.09 1.41 2.43
C VAL A 107 14.11 2.90 2.13
N GLY A 108 14.93 3.33 1.18
CA GLY A 108 15.01 4.71 0.72
C GLY A 108 14.42 4.86 -0.66
N VAL A 109 13.35 5.64 -0.83
CA VAL A 109 12.77 5.95 -2.14
C VAL A 109 13.44 7.18 -2.71
N LEU A 110 13.87 7.09 -3.96
CA LEU A 110 14.44 8.19 -4.73
C LEU A 110 13.32 8.91 -5.48
N ARG A 111 13.16 10.21 -5.22
CA ARG A 111 12.16 11.07 -5.87
C ARG A 111 12.84 12.22 -6.58
N ALA A 112 12.38 12.57 -7.79
CA ALA A 112 12.84 13.76 -8.49
C ALA A 112 12.58 15.03 -7.66
N GLY A 113 13.57 15.93 -7.63
CA GLY A 113 13.51 17.16 -6.83
C GLY A 113 13.93 17.00 -5.35
N PHE A 114 14.36 15.80 -4.95
CA PHE A 114 14.93 15.53 -3.62
C PHE A 114 16.39 15.14 -3.80
N ASP A 115 17.27 15.72 -3.00
CA ASP A 115 18.71 15.43 -3.05
C ASP A 115 19.04 14.12 -2.33
N GLU A 116 18.23 13.77 -1.33
CA GLU A 116 18.43 12.60 -0.48
C GLU A 116 17.28 11.60 -0.60
N PRO A 117 17.53 10.30 -0.40
CA PRO A 117 16.46 9.29 -0.37
C PRO A 117 15.47 9.56 0.76
N VAL A 118 14.20 9.39 0.49
CA VAL A 118 13.15 9.44 1.53
C VAL A 118 13.10 8.10 2.24
N TRP A 119 13.63 8.04 3.46
CA TRP A 119 13.74 6.81 4.22
C TRP A 119 12.43 6.42 4.94
N GLY A 120 12.00 5.18 4.75
CA GLY A 120 11.03 4.47 5.55
C GLY A 120 11.72 3.43 6.42
N ILE A 121 11.35 3.35 7.69
CA ILE A 121 11.89 2.40 8.66
C ILE A 121 10.74 1.61 9.26
N ALA A 122 10.94 0.30 9.42
CA ALA A 122 10.03 -0.59 10.14
C ALA A 122 10.82 -1.36 11.20
N MET A 123 10.29 -1.45 12.42
CA MET A 123 10.89 -2.19 13.52
C MET A 123 10.12 -3.49 13.75
N TRP A 124 10.84 -4.59 13.95
CA TRP A 124 10.21 -5.89 14.23
C TRP A 124 9.25 -5.84 15.42
N ARG A 125 9.65 -5.17 16.50
CA ARG A 125 8.81 -5.05 17.71
C ARG A 125 7.46 -4.38 17.50
N GLU A 126 7.31 -3.61 16.39
CA GLU A 126 6.09 -2.85 16.09
C GLU A 126 5.19 -3.58 15.08
N PHE A 127 5.79 -4.32 14.15
CA PHE A 127 5.08 -4.94 13.03
C PHE A 127 5.21 -6.46 13.00
N GLY A 128 6.21 -7.04 13.67
CA GLY A 128 6.51 -8.46 13.64
C GLY A 128 5.40 -9.33 14.21
N SER A 129 5.27 -10.55 13.68
CA SER A 129 4.31 -11.55 14.14
C SER A 129 4.87 -12.97 13.97
N ASP A 130 4.56 -13.84 14.91
CA ASP A 130 4.93 -15.26 14.85
C ASP A 130 3.95 -16.10 14.02
N LYS A 131 3.07 -15.47 13.23
CA LYS A 131 2.01 -16.13 12.46
C LYS A 131 2.18 -15.95 10.95
N GLY A 132 1.66 -16.90 10.20
CA GLY A 132 1.50 -16.81 8.76
C GLY A 132 2.80 -16.51 8.00
N THR A 133 2.73 -15.56 7.08
CA THR A 133 3.85 -15.14 6.24
C THR A 133 4.97 -14.45 7.05
N TRP A 134 4.61 -13.72 8.09
CA TRP A 134 5.56 -13.06 8.99
C TRP A 134 6.52 -14.05 9.64
N ARG A 135 6.01 -15.20 10.11
CA ARG A 135 6.85 -16.27 10.65
C ARG A 135 7.76 -16.90 9.61
N LYS A 136 7.24 -17.08 8.37
CA LYS A 136 7.99 -17.78 7.31
C LYS A 136 9.05 -16.90 6.64
N MET A 137 8.78 -15.61 6.49
CA MET A 137 9.61 -14.66 5.74
C MET A 137 9.71 -13.32 6.48
N PRO A 138 10.26 -13.28 7.71
CA PRO A 138 10.24 -12.10 8.57
C PRO A 138 10.95 -10.90 7.94
N ALA A 139 12.13 -11.10 7.37
CA ALA A 139 12.91 -10.04 6.73
C ALA A 139 12.20 -9.43 5.53
N HIS A 140 11.58 -10.28 4.69
CA HIS A 140 10.81 -9.83 3.54
C HIS A 140 9.56 -9.03 3.94
N MET A 141 8.83 -9.48 4.95
CA MET A 141 7.64 -8.79 5.43
C MET A 141 7.98 -7.42 6.02
N LEU A 142 9.06 -7.36 6.80
CA LEU A 142 9.52 -6.10 7.39
C LEU A 142 9.99 -5.10 6.31
N ALA A 143 10.62 -5.59 5.24
CA ALA A 143 11.02 -4.78 4.10
C ALA A 143 9.82 -4.15 3.38
N LYS A 144 8.73 -4.89 3.18
CA LYS A 144 7.49 -4.34 2.60
C LYS A 144 6.91 -3.19 3.43
N VAL A 145 6.91 -3.31 4.76
CA VAL A 145 6.44 -2.25 5.65
C VAL A 145 7.36 -1.02 5.55
N ALA A 146 8.67 -1.21 5.59
CA ALA A 146 9.62 -0.12 5.43
C ALA A 146 9.45 0.61 4.08
N GLU A 147 9.24 -0.15 3.02
CA GLU A 147 9.02 0.39 1.68
C GLU A 147 7.70 1.18 1.59
N SER A 148 6.60 0.66 2.13
CA SER A 148 5.32 1.37 2.13
C SER A 148 5.39 2.68 2.89
N HIS A 149 6.13 2.73 4.01
CA HIS A 149 6.41 3.96 4.75
C HIS A 149 7.21 4.97 3.91
N SER A 150 8.23 4.50 3.20
CA SER A 150 9.05 5.33 2.34
C SER A 150 8.24 5.92 1.19
N LEU A 151 7.48 5.09 0.49
CA LEU A 151 6.63 5.50 -0.64
C LEU A 151 5.60 6.56 -0.20
N ARG A 152 4.89 6.36 0.92
CA ARG A 152 3.92 7.36 1.41
C ARG A 152 4.56 8.67 1.83
N LYS A 153 5.77 8.65 2.40
CA LYS A 153 6.52 9.88 2.70
C LYS A 153 6.99 10.59 1.44
N ALA A 154 7.42 9.84 0.44
CA ALA A 154 7.89 10.38 -0.83
C ALA A 154 6.74 10.93 -1.69
N PHE A 155 5.57 10.31 -1.65
CA PHE A 155 4.40 10.64 -2.48
C PHE A 155 3.15 10.85 -1.63
N PRO A 156 3.13 11.84 -0.73
CA PRO A 156 2.03 12.01 0.22
C PRO A 156 0.71 12.37 -0.45
N ASN A 157 0.72 13.09 -1.57
CA ASN A 157 -0.49 13.47 -2.29
C ASN A 157 -1.16 12.28 -2.97
N ASP A 158 -0.35 11.34 -3.47
CA ASP A 158 -0.83 10.22 -4.29
C ASP A 158 -1.12 8.97 -3.45
N LEU A 159 -0.42 8.81 -2.32
CA LEU A 159 -0.49 7.63 -1.45
C LEU A 159 -1.11 7.91 -0.08
N SER A 160 -1.62 9.12 0.18
CA SER A 160 -2.33 9.45 1.41
C SER A 160 -3.57 8.56 1.59
N GLY A 161 -3.73 8.00 2.77
CA GLY A 161 -4.84 7.11 3.09
C GLY A 161 -4.72 5.68 2.53
N LEU A 162 -3.71 5.40 1.70
CA LEU A 162 -3.42 4.04 1.25
C LEU A 162 -2.48 3.34 2.22
N TYR A 163 -2.95 2.22 2.76
CA TYR A 163 -2.17 1.34 3.63
C TYR A 163 -1.93 0.00 2.96
N SER A 164 -0.82 -0.64 3.28
CA SER A 164 -0.58 -2.02 2.87
C SER A 164 -1.21 -3.01 3.86
N ALA A 165 -1.54 -4.21 3.40
CA ALA A 165 -2.05 -5.27 4.27
C ALA A 165 -1.05 -5.64 5.37
N ASP A 166 0.23 -5.53 5.05
CA ASP A 166 1.32 -5.90 5.93
C ASP A 166 1.43 -4.93 7.13
N GLU A 167 0.98 -3.68 6.97
CA GLU A 167 0.86 -2.69 8.05
C GLU A 167 -0.43 -2.87 8.86
N MET A 168 -1.54 -3.21 8.19
CA MET A 168 -2.86 -3.30 8.82
C MET A 168 -3.03 -4.56 9.69
N GLY A 169 -2.34 -5.63 9.34
CA GLY A 169 -2.47 -6.91 10.05
C GLY A 169 -2.03 -6.88 11.52
N GLN A 170 -1.31 -5.84 11.95
CA GLN A 170 -0.78 -5.67 13.30
C GLN A 170 -1.52 -4.59 14.12
N ARG A 171 -2.15 -3.65 13.42
CA ARG A 171 -2.87 -2.57 14.06
C ARG A 171 -4.33 -2.95 14.15
N GLY A 172 -4.93 -3.46 15.05
CA GLY A 172 -6.40 -3.57 15.22
C GLY A 172 -7.14 -2.22 15.08
N THR A 173 -6.70 -1.35 14.19
CA THR A 173 -7.13 0.03 14.02
C THR A 173 -7.78 0.22 12.66
N THR A 174 -8.99 0.70 12.68
CA THR A 174 -9.69 1.31 11.55
C THR A 174 -8.79 2.40 10.94
N PRO A 175 -8.55 2.42 9.61
CA PRO A 175 -7.84 3.54 8.98
C PRO A 175 -8.56 4.85 9.28
N PRO A 176 -7.84 5.97 9.38
CA PRO A 176 -8.49 7.27 9.54
C PRO A 176 -9.44 7.51 8.35
N PRO A 177 -10.59 8.19 8.57
CA PRO A 177 -11.52 8.50 7.50
C PRO A 177 -10.80 9.31 6.41
N ILE A 178 -11.14 9.03 5.15
CA ILE A 178 -10.63 9.78 4.00
C ILE A 178 -10.96 11.26 4.23
N PRO A 179 -9.99 12.19 4.13
CA PRO A 179 -10.32 13.60 4.14
C PRO A 179 -11.28 13.90 2.98
N PRO A 180 -12.31 14.74 3.19
CA PRO A 180 -13.25 15.08 2.14
C PRO A 180 -12.50 15.63 0.93
N THR A 181 -12.83 15.14 -0.25
CA THR A 181 -12.33 15.67 -1.52
C THR A 181 -12.57 17.19 -1.53
N PRO A 182 -11.54 18.03 -1.79
CA PRO A 182 -11.75 19.46 -1.85
C PRO A 182 -12.82 19.76 -2.89
N THR A 183 -13.90 20.37 -2.46
CA THR A 183 -14.96 20.89 -3.34
C THR A 183 -14.29 21.91 -4.26
N PRO A 184 -14.40 21.81 -5.60
CA PRO A 184 -13.86 22.84 -6.48
C PRO A 184 -14.49 24.18 -6.10
N GLU A 185 -13.67 25.18 -5.80
CA GLU A 185 -14.13 26.54 -5.61
C GLU A 185 -14.84 27.01 -6.88
N PRO A 186 -16.02 27.66 -6.76
CA PRO A 186 -16.67 28.24 -7.92
C PRO A 186 -15.75 29.29 -8.53
N VAL A 187 -15.44 29.11 -9.82
CA VAL A 187 -14.73 30.14 -10.59
C VAL A 187 -15.62 31.35 -10.62
N ALA A 188 -15.16 32.44 -9.99
CA ALA A 188 -15.85 33.74 -10.09
C ALA A 188 -15.72 34.25 -11.53
N ASP A 189 -16.86 34.58 -12.17
CA ASP A 189 -16.97 35.26 -13.44
C ASP A 189 -16.40 36.70 -13.37
#